data_4fc83a9ad0c9e0b3735ca6799f9dc198
#
_entry.id   4fc83a9ad0c9e0b3735ca6799f9dc198
#
_cell.length_a   1.000
_cell.length_b   1.000
_cell.length_c   1.000
_cell.angle_alpha   90.00
_cell.angle_beta   90.00
_cell.angle_gamma   90.00
#
_symmetry.space_group_name_H-M   'P 1'
#
loop_
_entity.id
_entity.type
_entity.pdbx_description
1 polymer ?
#
loop_
_entity_poly.entity_id
_entity_poly.type
_entity_poly.pdbx_seq_one_letter_code
_entity_poly.pdbx_strand_id
1 'polypeptide(L)'
;VTGQQQSTSPETIWVPGHPGWDGQQRATTALTVFGVVFAIVVLLFSLILFADPAPAMKALGIGVLAAVAVGVWLMVAHARVSRVRVVRPVVDGPAIAFGGAAGIVWPLRALAPVGALLLAAWAWSIFTVPADRLPLLTLLLLPVVALIMTIAGIRSWFRAPSAHRLTLRPDGLQLRIPRNNVAVAWEEVVSAGVEGNRVVLRTSTAQQSSWAAADLASDPVLLAELVTFYANRPDVRAEIGAGTLARLRSGDF
;
A
#
# COMPACT_ATOMS: atom_id res chain seq x y z
N VAL A 1 29.75 -26.43 -5.41
CA VAL A 1 29.70 -25.17 -4.64
C VAL A 1 28.25 -24.71 -4.66
N THR A 2 27.50 -25.10 -3.65
CA THR A 2 26.11 -24.70 -3.43
C THR A 2 26.11 -23.26 -2.91
N GLY A 3 25.87 -22.31 -3.82
CA GLY A 3 25.60 -20.93 -3.47
C GLY A 3 24.34 -20.83 -2.62
N GLN A 4 24.47 -20.60 -1.33
CA GLN A 4 23.39 -20.16 -0.47
C GLN A 4 22.85 -18.85 -1.04
N GLN A 5 21.70 -18.91 -1.73
CA GLN A 5 20.85 -17.74 -1.93
C GLN A 5 20.37 -17.30 -0.54
N GLN A 6 21.11 -16.38 0.06
CA GLN A 6 20.62 -15.63 1.20
C GLN A 6 19.40 -14.81 0.74
N SER A 7 18.23 -15.41 0.87
CA SER A 7 16.95 -14.71 0.85
C SER A 7 16.92 -13.81 2.09
N THR A 8 17.54 -12.66 2.01
CA THR A 8 17.49 -11.67 3.08
C THR A 8 16.09 -11.06 3.11
N SER A 9 15.38 -11.32 4.19
CA SER A 9 14.14 -10.61 4.51
C SER A 9 14.39 -9.10 4.44
N PRO A 10 13.44 -8.28 3.94
CA PRO A 10 13.64 -6.85 3.83
C PRO A 10 13.97 -6.25 5.19
N GLU A 11 15.14 -5.64 5.31
CA GLU A 11 15.55 -4.93 6.52
C GLU A 11 14.76 -3.62 6.62
N THR A 12 14.29 -3.27 7.80
CA THR A 12 13.60 -2.00 8.03
C THR A 12 14.59 -1.02 8.63
N ILE A 13 14.95 0.03 7.88
CA ILE A 13 15.92 1.03 8.28
C ILE A 13 15.21 2.35 8.49
N TRP A 14 15.46 2.97 9.64
CA TRP A 14 15.10 4.36 9.90
C TRP A 14 16.30 5.25 9.54
N VAL A 15 16.07 6.25 8.67
CA VAL A 15 17.13 7.13 8.16
C VAL A 15 17.17 8.41 8.98
N PRO A 16 18.28 8.71 9.66
CA PRO A 16 18.44 9.94 10.44
C PRO A 16 18.69 11.16 9.54
N GLY A 17 18.40 12.36 10.06
CA GLY A 17 18.79 13.63 9.42
C GLY A 17 17.94 14.09 8.24
N HIS A 18 17.19 13.23 7.59
CA HIS A 18 16.37 13.58 6.43
C HIS A 18 14.95 14.02 6.81
N PRO A 19 14.37 14.99 6.08
CA PRO A 19 12.94 15.28 6.19
C PRO A 19 12.16 14.07 5.66
N GLY A 20 11.19 13.59 6.38
CA GLY A 20 10.31 12.56 5.87
C GLY A 20 9.17 13.17 5.04
N TRP A 21 8.36 12.33 4.41
CA TRP A 21 7.22 12.78 3.64
C TRP A 21 6.07 13.31 4.53
N ASP A 22 6.03 14.64 4.76
CA ASP A 22 5.04 15.30 5.63
C ASP A 22 3.59 15.15 5.15
N GLY A 23 3.37 15.09 3.85
CA GLY A 23 2.04 14.85 3.28
C GLY A 23 1.39 13.55 3.73
N GLN A 24 2.20 12.54 4.04
CA GLN A 24 1.73 11.25 4.52
C GLN A 24 1.26 11.29 5.99
N GLN A 25 1.91 12.05 6.86
CA GLN A 25 1.50 12.16 8.27
C GLN A 25 0.10 12.75 8.39
N ARG A 26 -0.18 13.84 7.66
CA ARG A 26 -1.50 14.49 7.68
C ARG A 26 -2.59 13.58 7.11
N ALA A 27 -2.31 12.92 5.97
CA ALA A 27 -3.25 12.00 5.35
C ALA A 27 -3.51 10.77 6.24
N THR A 28 -2.48 10.22 6.88
CA THR A 28 -2.61 9.06 7.77
C THR A 28 -3.40 9.43 9.03
N THR A 29 -3.16 10.58 9.63
CA THR A 29 -3.90 11.04 10.82
C THR A 29 -5.37 11.26 10.50
N ALA A 30 -5.69 11.99 9.42
CA ALA A 30 -7.06 12.22 8.99
C ALA A 30 -7.79 10.91 8.67
N LEU A 31 -7.14 9.98 7.95
CA LEU A 31 -7.69 8.68 7.63
C LEU A 31 -7.93 7.82 8.90
N THR A 32 -7.03 7.89 9.87
CA THR A 32 -7.15 7.16 11.14
C THR A 32 -8.33 7.70 11.95
N VAL A 33 -8.44 9.02 12.11
CA VAL A 33 -9.57 9.64 12.84
C VAL A 33 -10.90 9.29 12.17
N PHE A 34 -10.99 9.49 10.86
CA PHE A 34 -12.19 9.13 10.09
C PHE A 34 -12.52 7.64 10.22
N GLY A 35 -11.52 6.77 10.11
CA GLY A 35 -11.72 5.31 10.21
C GLY A 35 -12.18 4.86 11.59
N VAL A 36 -11.67 5.47 12.68
CA VAL A 36 -12.12 5.16 14.05
C VAL A 36 -13.58 5.60 14.23
N VAL A 37 -13.93 6.82 13.84
CA VAL A 37 -15.31 7.32 13.93
C VAL A 37 -16.25 6.44 13.10
N PHE A 38 -15.87 6.11 11.87
CA PHE A 38 -16.64 5.23 11.01
C PHE A 38 -16.81 3.84 11.62
N ALA A 39 -15.74 3.24 12.17
CA ALA A 39 -15.80 1.93 12.83
C ALA A 39 -16.79 1.93 14.03
N ILE A 40 -16.80 3.00 14.83
CA ILE A 40 -17.75 3.14 15.95
C ILE A 40 -19.19 3.20 15.43
N VAL A 41 -19.47 4.01 14.42
CA VAL A 41 -20.82 4.13 13.83
C VAL A 41 -21.29 2.79 13.28
N VAL A 42 -20.41 2.09 12.56
CA VAL A 42 -20.75 0.79 11.97
C VAL A 42 -20.90 -0.30 13.03
N LEU A 43 -20.13 -0.24 14.13
CA LEU A 43 -20.30 -1.13 15.27
C LEU A 43 -21.67 -0.94 15.92
N LEU A 44 -22.08 0.30 16.18
CA LEU A 44 -23.41 0.62 16.71
C LEU A 44 -24.52 0.13 15.77
N PHE A 45 -24.35 0.33 14.47
CA PHE A 45 -25.28 -0.19 13.47
C PHE A 45 -25.37 -1.74 13.51
N SER A 46 -24.24 -2.43 13.66
CA SER A 46 -24.22 -3.89 13.80
C SER A 46 -24.98 -4.36 15.04
N LEU A 47 -24.89 -3.65 16.16
CA LEU A 47 -25.64 -3.99 17.38
C LEU A 47 -27.16 -3.90 17.16
N ILE A 48 -27.62 -2.90 16.38
CA ILE A 48 -29.03 -2.78 16.00
C ILE A 48 -29.46 -3.99 15.16
N LEU A 49 -28.64 -4.43 14.21
CA LEU A 49 -28.93 -5.62 13.40
C LEU A 49 -28.98 -6.91 14.24
N PHE A 50 -28.15 -7.02 15.28
CA PHE A 50 -28.16 -8.18 16.18
C PHE A 50 -29.39 -8.21 17.12
N ALA A 51 -29.94 -7.04 17.44
CA ALA A 51 -31.16 -6.95 18.30
C ALA A 51 -32.40 -7.46 17.59
N ASP A 52 -32.40 -7.53 16.25
CA ASP A 52 -33.52 -8.09 15.49
C ASP A 52 -33.56 -9.62 15.64
N PRO A 53 -34.74 -10.23 15.90
CA PRO A 53 -34.89 -11.68 16.04
C PRO A 53 -34.61 -12.45 14.74
N ALA A 54 -34.77 -11.83 13.57
CA ALA A 54 -34.61 -12.47 12.27
C ALA A 54 -33.16 -12.95 12.03
N PRO A 55 -32.95 -14.23 11.67
CA PRO A 55 -31.58 -14.76 11.46
C PRO A 55 -30.83 -14.08 10.32
N ALA A 56 -31.54 -13.59 9.30
CA ALA A 56 -30.97 -12.85 8.20
C ALA A 56 -30.36 -11.51 8.67
N MET A 57 -30.99 -10.82 9.62
CA MET A 57 -30.46 -9.57 10.20
C MET A 57 -29.19 -9.83 11.03
N LYS A 58 -29.15 -10.94 11.76
CA LYS A 58 -27.94 -11.37 12.48
C LYS A 58 -26.79 -11.71 11.52
N ALA A 59 -27.08 -12.39 10.41
CA ALA A 59 -26.11 -12.67 9.36
C ALA A 59 -25.55 -11.39 8.73
N LEU A 60 -26.40 -10.38 8.49
CA LEU A 60 -25.98 -9.04 8.08
C LEU A 60 -25.05 -8.39 9.11
N GLY A 61 -25.43 -8.44 10.40
CA GLY A 61 -24.59 -7.91 11.49
C GLY A 61 -23.20 -8.54 11.51
N ILE A 62 -23.10 -9.86 11.34
CA ILE A 62 -21.82 -10.57 11.23
C ILE A 62 -21.02 -10.10 10.00
N GLY A 63 -21.68 -9.98 8.84
CA GLY A 63 -21.03 -9.49 7.61
C GLY A 63 -20.47 -8.07 7.76
N VAL A 64 -21.23 -7.19 8.41
CA VAL A 64 -20.82 -5.81 8.69
C VAL A 64 -19.64 -5.78 9.65
N LEU A 65 -19.64 -6.59 10.73
CA LEU A 65 -18.48 -6.69 11.65
C LEU A 65 -17.24 -7.23 10.94
N ALA A 66 -17.39 -8.23 10.08
CA ALA A 66 -16.28 -8.75 9.27
C ALA A 66 -15.71 -7.66 8.34
N ALA A 67 -16.56 -6.84 7.74
CA ALA A 67 -16.14 -5.72 6.91
C ALA A 67 -15.34 -4.67 7.70
N VAL A 68 -15.79 -4.33 8.93
CA VAL A 68 -15.04 -3.46 9.85
C VAL A 68 -13.68 -4.06 10.21
N ALA A 69 -13.65 -5.34 10.57
CA ALA A 69 -12.40 -6.01 10.94
C ALA A 69 -11.36 -5.98 9.80
N VAL A 70 -11.80 -6.24 8.55
CA VAL A 70 -10.92 -6.13 7.37
C VAL A 70 -10.52 -4.68 7.11
N GLY A 71 -11.42 -3.71 7.29
CA GLY A 71 -11.13 -2.28 7.18
C GLY A 71 -10.06 -1.84 8.18
N VAL A 72 -10.19 -2.22 9.45
CA VAL A 72 -9.20 -1.96 10.51
C VAL A 72 -7.86 -2.63 10.16
N TRP A 73 -7.88 -3.90 9.72
CA TRP A 73 -6.67 -4.58 9.28
C TRP A 73 -5.98 -3.85 8.13
N LEU A 74 -6.73 -3.38 7.12
CA LEU A 74 -6.20 -2.61 6.01
C LEU A 74 -5.59 -1.28 6.48
N MET A 75 -6.24 -0.57 7.42
CA MET A 75 -5.70 0.66 8.01
C MET A 75 -4.40 0.41 8.76
N VAL A 76 -4.34 -0.63 9.59
CA VAL A 76 -3.11 -1.01 10.32
C VAL A 76 -2.00 -1.40 9.35
N ALA A 77 -2.32 -2.19 8.31
CA ALA A 77 -1.36 -2.56 7.29
C ALA A 77 -0.83 -1.33 6.54
N HIS A 78 -1.70 -0.40 6.17
CA HIS A 78 -1.32 0.85 5.53
C HIS A 78 -0.42 1.70 6.45
N ALA A 79 -0.79 1.89 7.71
CA ALA A 79 0.00 2.64 8.68
C ALA A 79 1.40 2.02 8.92
N ARG A 80 1.52 0.70 8.87
CA ARG A 80 2.82 0.01 9.00
C ARG A 80 3.72 0.19 7.78
N VAL A 81 3.14 0.28 6.59
CA VAL A 81 3.89 0.46 5.33
C VAL A 81 4.29 1.91 5.15
N SER A 82 3.41 2.83 5.49
CA SER A 82 3.52 4.27 5.28
C SER A 82 4.29 5.00 6.40
N ARG A 83 5.37 4.40 6.92
CA ARG A 83 6.19 5.05 7.95
C ARG A 83 7.11 6.09 7.35
N VAL A 84 7.08 7.29 7.90
CA VAL A 84 7.98 8.40 7.56
C VAL A 84 9.42 8.05 7.95
N ARG A 85 10.37 8.40 7.09
CA ARG A 85 11.83 8.13 7.25
C ARG A 85 12.21 6.64 7.31
N VAL A 86 11.34 5.77 6.83
CA VAL A 86 11.60 4.33 6.84
C VAL A 86 11.79 3.83 5.41
N VAL A 87 12.88 3.12 5.18
CA VAL A 87 13.15 2.39 3.94
C VAL A 87 13.26 0.90 4.21
N ARG A 88 12.86 0.10 3.22
CA ARG A 88 12.93 -1.36 3.29
C ARG A 88 13.70 -1.91 2.10
N PRO A 89 15.03 -1.80 2.14
CA PRO A 89 15.88 -2.32 1.09
C PRO A 89 16.01 -3.84 1.15
N VAL A 90 16.24 -4.43 -0.01
CA VAL A 90 16.71 -5.80 -0.19
C VAL A 90 17.98 -5.70 -1.02
N VAL A 91 19.09 -6.11 -0.45
CA VAL A 91 20.38 -6.17 -1.18
C VAL A 91 20.44 -7.48 -1.97
N ASP A 92 20.74 -7.36 -3.26
CA ASP A 92 20.84 -8.47 -4.20
C ASP A 92 22.15 -8.33 -5.00
N GLY A 93 23.24 -8.81 -4.41
CA GLY A 93 24.59 -8.64 -4.96
C GLY A 93 24.96 -7.15 -5.11
N PRO A 94 25.30 -6.70 -6.34
CA PRO A 94 25.68 -5.32 -6.63
C PRO A 94 24.46 -4.39 -6.79
N ALA A 95 23.27 -4.85 -6.47
CA ALA A 95 22.04 -4.09 -6.59
C ALA A 95 21.35 -3.92 -5.24
N ILE A 96 20.58 -2.85 -5.11
CA ILE A 96 19.67 -2.64 -4.00
C ILE A 96 18.25 -2.42 -4.55
N ALA A 97 17.28 -3.11 -3.98
CA ALA A 97 15.90 -3.07 -4.43
C ALA A 97 14.95 -2.64 -3.32
N PHE A 98 13.97 -1.83 -3.68
CA PHE A 98 12.89 -1.38 -2.82
C PHE A 98 11.59 -1.96 -3.37
N GLY A 99 10.97 -2.84 -2.59
CA GLY A 99 9.78 -3.57 -3.00
C GLY A 99 8.49 -2.83 -2.72
N GLY A 100 7.41 -3.31 -3.34
CA GLY A 100 6.06 -2.84 -3.08
C GLY A 100 5.53 -3.25 -1.71
N ALA A 101 4.43 -2.64 -1.33
CA ALA A 101 3.75 -2.80 -0.06
C ALA A 101 3.02 -4.16 0.06
N ALA A 102 3.76 -5.27 0.09
CA ALA A 102 3.19 -6.63 0.15
C ALA A 102 2.22 -6.83 1.34
N GLY A 103 2.45 -6.14 2.46
CA GLY A 103 1.58 -6.23 3.65
C GLY A 103 0.14 -5.74 3.44
N ILE A 104 -0.11 -4.89 2.42
CA ILE A 104 -1.44 -4.38 2.10
C ILE A 104 -2.24 -5.37 1.23
N VAL A 105 -1.57 -6.29 0.56
CA VAL A 105 -2.20 -7.18 -0.42
C VAL A 105 -3.19 -8.14 0.24
N TRP A 106 -2.84 -8.72 1.39
CA TRP A 106 -3.70 -9.68 2.07
C TRP A 106 -5.02 -9.09 2.58
N PRO A 107 -5.03 -7.95 3.33
CA PRO A 107 -6.29 -7.33 3.71
C PRO A 107 -7.12 -6.87 2.51
N LEU A 108 -6.50 -6.42 1.41
CA LEU A 108 -7.23 -6.11 0.18
C LEU A 108 -7.88 -7.36 -0.44
N ARG A 109 -7.21 -8.50 -0.43
CA ARG A 109 -7.78 -9.76 -0.92
C ARG A 109 -8.94 -10.24 -0.05
N ALA A 110 -8.88 -10.03 1.25
CA ALA A 110 -9.95 -10.40 2.19
C ALA A 110 -11.25 -9.62 1.94
N LEU A 111 -11.19 -8.46 1.26
CA LEU A 111 -12.39 -7.71 0.89
C LEU A 111 -13.32 -8.51 -0.04
N ALA A 112 -12.79 -9.38 -0.92
CA ALA A 112 -13.62 -10.13 -1.86
C ALA A 112 -14.57 -11.11 -1.16
N PRO A 113 -14.11 -12.07 -0.34
CA PRO A 113 -14.99 -12.99 0.34
C PRO A 113 -15.91 -12.30 1.33
N VAL A 114 -15.43 -11.25 2.04
CA VAL A 114 -16.27 -10.51 3.00
C VAL A 114 -17.35 -9.72 2.27
N GLY A 115 -17.04 -9.05 1.16
CA GLY A 115 -18.03 -8.36 0.35
C GLY A 115 -19.06 -9.32 -0.26
N ALA A 116 -18.64 -10.50 -0.74
CA ALA A 116 -19.54 -11.51 -1.27
C ALA A 116 -20.48 -12.07 -0.19
N LEU A 117 -19.98 -12.36 1.02
CA LEU A 117 -20.78 -12.79 2.16
C LEU A 117 -21.79 -11.71 2.57
N LEU A 118 -21.39 -10.46 2.56
CA LEU A 118 -22.26 -9.33 2.88
C LEU A 118 -23.38 -9.16 1.83
N LEU A 119 -23.07 -9.34 0.53
CA LEU A 119 -24.06 -9.36 -0.55
C LEU A 119 -25.05 -10.53 -0.39
N ALA A 120 -24.57 -11.72 -0.06
CA ALA A 120 -25.41 -12.89 0.15
C ALA A 120 -26.35 -12.71 1.36
N ALA A 121 -25.84 -12.19 2.48
CA ALA A 121 -26.64 -11.89 3.66
C ALA A 121 -27.67 -10.78 3.38
N TRP A 122 -27.30 -9.77 2.62
CA TRP A 122 -28.21 -8.72 2.17
C TRP A 122 -29.33 -9.28 1.28
N ALA A 123 -28.99 -10.07 0.27
CA ALA A 123 -29.99 -10.71 -0.59
C ALA A 123 -30.94 -11.59 0.24
N TRP A 124 -30.40 -12.40 1.15
CA TRP A 124 -31.23 -13.21 2.05
C TRP A 124 -32.17 -12.35 2.87
N SER A 125 -31.73 -11.21 3.41
CA SER A 125 -32.61 -10.33 4.21
C SER A 125 -33.78 -9.75 3.40
N ILE A 126 -33.57 -9.40 2.12
CA ILE A 126 -34.63 -8.88 1.24
C ILE A 126 -35.75 -9.92 1.03
N PHE A 127 -35.40 -11.20 0.94
CA PHE A 127 -36.38 -12.26 0.69
C PHE A 127 -37.08 -12.75 1.95
N THR A 128 -36.53 -12.50 3.15
CA THR A 128 -37.02 -13.10 4.39
C THR A 128 -37.55 -12.09 5.42
N VAL A 129 -37.16 -10.82 5.30
CA VAL A 129 -37.54 -9.76 6.23
C VAL A 129 -38.53 -8.82 5.54
N PRO A 130 -39.67 -8.48 6.18
CA PRO A 130 -40.62 -7.51 5.64
C PRO A 130 -39.96 -6.15 5.37
N ALA A 131 -40.33 -5.51 4.27
CA ALA A 131 -39.69 -4.28 3.78
C ALA A 131 -39.80 -3.10 4.77
N ASP A 132 -40.85 -3.06 5.56
CA ASP A 132 -41.09 -2.06 6.61
C ASP A 132 -40.11 -2.15 7.78
N ARG A 133 -39.44 -3.31 7.96
CA ARG A 133 -38.43 -3.53 8.99
C ARG A 133 -37.00 -3.30 8.47
N LEU A 134 -36.80 -3.15 7.16
CA LEU A 134 -35.48 -2.94 6.59
C LEU A 134 -35.10 -1.45 6.62
N PRO A 135 -34.06 -1.03 7.34
CA PRO A 135 -33.57 0.34 7.29
C PRO A 135 -33.21 0.74 5.86
N LEU A 136 -33.56 1.96 5.45
CA LEU A 136 -33.26 2.49 4.11
C LEU A 136 -31.75 2.39 3.76
N LEU A 137 -30.91 2.59 4.78
CA LEU A 137 -29.45 2.42 4.67
C LEU A 137 -29.05 0.98 4.28
N THR A 138 -29.76 -0.03 4.82
CA THR A 138 -29.52 -1.44 4.49
C THR A 138 -29.91 -1.73 3.04
N LEU A 139 -31.01 -1.14 2.56
CA LEU A 139 -31.49 -1.36 1.21
C LEU A 139 -30.62 -0.73 0.14
N LEU A 140 -30.12 0.48 0.34
CA LEU A 140 -29.45 1.26 -0.69
C LEU A 140 -27.92 1.25 -0.57
N LEU A 141 -27.39 1.48 0.63
CA LEU A 141 -25.95 1.68 0.81
C LEU A 141 -25.18 0.37 0.93
N LEU A 142 -25.75 -0.60 1.64
CA LEU A 142 -25.06 -1.83 1.97
C LEU A 142 -24.68 -2.67 0.73
N PRO A 143 -25.57 -2.90 -0.27
CA PRO A 143 -25.20 -3.63 -1.48
C PRO A 143 -24.15 -2.91 -2.31
N VAL A 144 -24.19 -1.57 -2.36
CA VAL A 144 -23.20 -0.79 -3.10
C VAL A 144 -21.82 -0.93 -2.45
N VAL A 145 -21.72 -0.79 -1.13
CA VAL A 145 -20.46 -0.97 -0.39
C VAL A 145 -19.95 -2.40 -0.54
N ALA A 146 -20.81 -3.41 -0.38
CA ALA A 146 -20.43 -4.80 -0.52
C ALA A 146 -19.95 -5.14 -1.93
N LEU A 147 -20.59 -4.57 -2.97
CA LEU A 147 -20.16 -4.72 -4.36
C LEU A 147 -18.80 -4.08 -4.60
N ILE A 148 -18.58 -2.85 -4.11
CA ILE A 148 -17.29 -2.17 -4.20
C ILE A 148 -16.19 -2.99 -3.52
N MET A 149 -16.45 -3.51 -2.31
CA MET A 149 -15.51 -4.37 -1.59
C MET A 149 -15.18 -5.62 -2.39
N THR A 150 -16.19 -6.30 -2.93
CA THR A 150 -16.02 -7.51 -3.74
C THR A 150 -15.15 -7.23 -4.97
N ILE A 151 -15.46 -6.19 -5.73
CA ILE A 151 -14.71 -5.80 -6.93
C ILE A 151 -13.28 -5.41 -6.57
N ALA A 152 -13.08 -4.59 -5.53
CA ALA A 152 -11.75 -4.18 -5.08
C ALA A 152 -10.92 -5.39 -4.64
N GLY A 153 -11.52 -6.30 -3.90
CA GLY A 153 -10.91 -7.54 -3.47
C GLY A 153 -10.51 -8.43 -4.66
N ILE A 154 -11.43 -8.69 -5.59
CA ILE A 154 -11.15 -9.47 -6.81
C ILE A 154 -9.99 -8.85 -7.60
N ARG A 155 -10.02 -7.52 -7.82
CA ARG A 155 -8.92 -6.82 -8.51
C ARG A 155 -7.57 -7.00 -7.83
N SER A 156 -7.55 -7.10 -6.50
CA SER A 156 -6.32 -7.31 -5.74
C SER A 156 -5.72 -8.71 -5.92
N TRP A 157 -6.52 -9.73 -6.26
CA TRP A 157 -6.05 -11.09 -6.54
C TRP A 157 -5.21 -11.14 -7.82
N PHE A 158 -5.51 -10.28 -8.79
CA PHE A 158 -4.76 -10.19 -10.05
C PHE A 158 -3.55 -9.24 -9.96
N ARG A 159 -3.34 -8.56 -8.81
CA ARG A 159 -2.15 -7.74 -8.59
C ARG A 159 -1.02 -8.60 -8.03
N ALA A 160 0.07 -8.72 -8.78
CA ALA A 160 1.26 -9.40 -8.29
C ALA A 160 1.88 -8.59 -7.13
N PRO A 161 2.25 -9.23 -5.99
CA PRO A 161 2.90 -8.53 -4.87
C PRO A 161 4.21 -7.84 -5.26
N SER A 162 4.91 -8.37 -6.27
CA SER A 162 6.16 -7.83 -6.82
C SER A 162 5.96 -6.83 -7.96
N ALA A 163 4.72 -6.36 -8.18
CA ALA A 163 4.40 -5.52 -9.33
C ALA A 163 5.09 -4.15 -9.28
N HIS A 164 5.44 -3.66 -8.08
CA HIS A 164 6.16 -2.42 -7.89
C HIS A 164 7.52 -2.74 -7.28
N ARG A 165 8.57 -2.40 -7.98
CA ARG A 165 9.95 -2.56 -7.51
C ARG A 165 10.84 -1.48 -8.13
N LEU A 166 11.55 -0.76 -7.30
CA LEU A 166 12.65 0.10 -7.70
C LEU A 166 13.95 -0.63 -7.41
N THR A 167 14.78 -0.81 -8.41
CA THR A 167 16.11 -1.44 -8.26
C THR A 167 17.18 -0.46 -8.72
N LEU A 168 18.13 -0.17 -7.86
CA LEU A 168 19.30 0.62 -8.19
C LEU A 168 20.49 -0.30 -8.43
N ARG A 169 21.25 -0.02 -9.48
CA ARG A 169 22.44 -0.75 -9.91
C ARG A 169 23.56 0.23 -10.24
N PRO A 170 24.82 -0.18 -10.30
CA PRO A 170 25.91 0.71 -10.69
C PRO A 170 25.74 1.35 -12.08
N ASP A 171 25.10 0.66 -13.00
CA ASP A 171 24.85 1.08 -14.39
C ASP A 171 23.58 1.90 -14.60
N GLY A 172 22.64 1.88 -13.64
CA GLY A 172 21.39 2.59 -13.78
C GLY A 172 20.32 2.19 -12.77
N LEU A 173 19.12 2.62 -13.00
CA LEU A 173 17.94 2.26 -12.21
C LEU A 173 16.90 1.52 -13.05
N GLN A 174 16.20 0.60 -12.42
CA GLN A 174 15.09 -0.11 -13.02
C GLN A 174 13.83 0.08 -12.15
N LEU A 175 12.81 0.67 -12.74
CA LEU A 175 11.50 0.81 -12.12
C LEU A 175 10.52 -0.16 -12.77
N ARG A 176 10.05 -1.12 -12.00
CA ARG A 176 9.01 -2.06 -12.41
C ARG A 176 7.66 -1.63 -11.81
N ILE A 177 6.71 -1.35 -12.67
CA ILE A 177 5.30 -1.07 -12.33
C ILE A 177 4.38 -2.00 -13.12
N PRO A 178 3.14 -2.26 -12.69
CA PRO A 178 2.26 -3.30 -13.27
C PRO A 178 2.06 -3.23 -14.79
N ARG A 179 2.22 -2.05 -15.39
CA ARG A 179 1.98 -1.82 -16.82
C ARG A 179 3.22 -1.29 -17.55
N ASN A 180 4.30 -1.05 -16.84
CA ASN A 180 5.48 -0.46 -17.43
C ASN A 180 6.74 -0.93 -16.69
N ASN A 181 7.78 -1.22 -17.46
CA ASN A 181 9.10 -1.53 -16.94
C ASN A 181 10.07 -0.53 -17.56
N VAL A 182 10.55 0.39 -16.74
CA VAL A 182 11.41 1.49 -17.17
C VAL A 182 12.81 1.19 -16.64
N ALA A 183 13.77 1.06 -17.56
CA ALA A 183 15.18 1.01 -17.24
C ALA A 183 15.83 2.30 -17.76
N VAL A 184 16.55 2.99 -16.90
CA VAL A 184 17.18 4.28 -17.18
C VAL A 184 18.64 4.23 -16.75
N ALA A 185 19.57 4.58 -17.63
CA ALA A 185 20.97 4.77 -17.29
C ALA A 185 21.12 6.02 -16.39
N TRP A 186 22.11 6.02 -15.50
CA TRP A 186 22.31 7.16 -14.60
C TRP A 186 22.56 8.48 -15.33
N GLU A 187 23.18 8.43 -16.49
CA GLU A 187 23.49 9.60 -17.35
C GLU A 187 22.22 10.26 -17.91
N GLU A 188 21.14 9.51 -18.00
CA GLU A 188 19.86 10.01 -18.46
C GLU A 188 19.01 10.59 -17.32
N VAL A 189 19.32 10.28 -16.07
CA VAL A 189 18.59 10.78 -14.90
C VAL A 189 18.97 12.21 -14.62
N VAL A 190 17.99 13.12 -14.74
CA VAL A 190 18.18 14.54 -14.42
C VAL A 190 17.85 14.80 -12.94
N SER A 191 16.72 14.30 -12.48
CA SER A 191 16.30 14.47 -11.08
C SER A 191 15.19 13.48 -10.73
N ALA A 192 15.06 13.21 -9.43
CA ALA A 192 13.88 12.57 -8.87
C ALA A 192 13.31 13.46 -7.75
N GLY A 193 12.00 13.51 -7.64
CA GLY A 193 11.34 14.34 -6.64
C GLY A 193 9.93 13.83 -6.31
N VAL A 194 9.34 14.38 -5.25
CA VAL A 194 7.95 14.08 -4.87
C VAL A 194 7.07 15.27 -5.23
N GLU A 195 6.11 15.05 -6.10
CA GLU A 195 5.12 16.03 -6.53
C GLU A 195 3.73 15.57 -6.11
N GLY A 196 3.18 16.23 -5.10
CA GLY A 196 1.91 15.82 -4.49
C GLY A 196 1.99 14.40 -3.91
N ASN A 197 1.25 13.46 -4.50
CA ASN A 197 1.20 12.05 -4.09
C ASN A 197 1.94 11.11 -5.07
N ARG A 198 2.88 11.63 -5.84
CA ARG A 198 3.63 10.86 -6.84
C ARG A 198 5.13 11.14 -6.72
N VAL A 199 5.91 10.10 -6.90
CA VAL A 199 7.34 10.25 -7.18
C VAL A 199 7.51 10.41 -8.68
N VAL A 200 8.25 11.43 -9.06
CA VAL A 200 8.49 11.80 -10.46
C VAL A 200 9.97 11.66 -10.75
N LEU A 201 10.30 10.86 -11.75
CA LEU A 201 11.61 10.71 -12.31
C LEU A 201 11.69 11.49 -13.63
N ARG A 202 12.58 12.45 -13.71
CA ARG A 202 12.81 13.25 -14.91
C ARG A 202 14.08 12.78 -15.60
N THR A 203 13.98 12.52 -16.90
CA THR A 203 15.11 12.09 -17.72
C THR A 203 15.48 13.14 -18.76
N SER A 204 16.70 13.10 -19.27
CA SER A 204 17.22 14.01 -20.30
C SER A 204 16.45 13.92 -21.63
N THR A 205 15.82 12.77 -21.90
CA THR A 205 14.98 12.54 -23.09
C THR A 205 13.58 13.17 -23.00
N ALA A 206 13.34 14.04 -22.02
CA ALA A 206 12.03 14.61 -21.69
C ALA A 206 10.95 13.55 -21.33
N GLN A 207 11.33 12.30 -21.22
CA GLN A 207 10.47 11.24 -20.76
C GLN A 207 10.32 11.35 -19.25
N GLN A 208 9.09 11.54 -18.79
CA GLN A 208 8.77 11.59 -17.37
C GLN A 208 8.14 10.27 -16.96
N SER A 209 8.76 9.58 -16.02
CA SER A 209 8.19 8.40 -15.39
C SER A 209 7.71 8.76 -14.00
N SER A 210 6.51 8.33 -13.62
CA SER A 210 5.98 8.61 -12.29
C SER A 210 5.22 7.40 -11.73
N TRP A 211 5.33 7.22 -10.42
CA TRP A 211 4.57 6.20 -9.68
C TRP A 211 3.95 6.81 -8.43
N ALA A 212 2.91 6.16 -7.88
CA ALA A 212 2.32 6.66 -6.66
C ALA A 212 3.29 6.50 -5.48
N ALA A 213 3.36 7.51 -4.62
CA ALA A 213 4.26 7.52 -3.47
C ALA A 213 4.06 6.31 -2.53
N ALA A 214 2.83 5.79 -2.45
CA ALA A 214 2.46 4.63 -1.63
C ALA A 214 2.71 3.27 -2.31
N ASP A 215 3.16 3.22 -3.56
CA ASP A 215 3.37 1.97 -4.29
C ASP A 215 4.58 1.17 -3.76
N LEU A 216 5.58 1.86 -3.24
CA LEU A 216 6.74 1.25 -2.60
C LEU A 216 6.61 1.30 -1.07
N ALA A 217 7.09 0.26 -0.41
CA ALA A 217 7.05 0.14 1.05
C ALA A 217 8.15 0.97 1.76
N SER A 218 8.56 2.08 1.16
CA SER A 218 9.63 2.96 1.62
C SER A 218 9.22 4.41 1.46
N ASP A 219 9.80 5.30 2.28
CA ASP A 219 9.54 6.73 2.21
C ASP A 219 9.91 7.29 0.82
N PRO A 220 8.97 7.89 0.09
CA PRO A 220 9.17 8.33 -1.28
C PRO A 220 10.17 9.50 -1.39
N VAL A 221 10.28 10.35 -0.36
CA VAL A 221 11.24 11.46 -0.32
C VAL A 221 12.65 10.91 -0.26
N LEU A 222 12.90 9.97 0.65
CA LEU A 222 14.21 9.32 0.76
C LEU A 222 14.60 8.56 -0.50
N LEU A 223 13.64 7.90 -1.16
CA LEU A 223 13.94 7.23 -2.43
C LEU A 223 14.29 8.23 -3.53
N ALA A 224 13.58 9.36 -3.61
CA ALA A 224 13.88 10.39 -4.60
C ALA A 224 15.25 11.06 -4.34
N GLU A 225 15.57 11.35 -3.07
CA GLU A 225 16.88 11.89 -2.67
C GLU A 225 18.00 10.91 -2.99
N LEU A 226 17.82 9.62 -2.67
CA LEU A 226 18.80 8.58 -2.97
C LEU A 226 19.05 8.42 -4.47
N VAL A 227 18.00 8.47 -5.30
CA VAL A 227 18.12 8.43 -6.77
C VAL A 227 18.89 9.67 -7.26
N THR A 228 18.55 10.86 -6.75
CA THR A 228 19.22 12.11 -7.11
C THR A 228 20.68 12.13 -6.67
N PHE A 229 20.98 11.57 -5.50
CA PHE A 229 22.35 11.42 -4.99
C PHE A 229 23.22 10.62 -5.97
N TYR A 230 22.78 9.42 -6.39
CA TYR A 230 23.55 8.59 -7.32
C TYR A 230 23.59 9.15 -8.75
N ALA A 231 22.57 9.86 -9.19
CA ALA A 231 22.58 10.55 -10.47
C ALA A 231 23.70 11.58 -10.53
N ASN A 232 23.91 12.35 -9.43
CA ASN A 232 24.90 13.43 -9.34
C ASN A 232 26.30 12.97 -8.89
N ARG A 233 26.48 11.72 -8.46
CA ARG A 233 27.72 11.18 -7.90
C ARG A 233 28.17 9.91 -8.62
N PRO A 234 28.76 10.00 -9.84
CA PRO A 234 29.20 8.83 -10.59
C PRO A 234 30.32 8.05 -9.88
N ASP A 235 31.15 8.74 -9.09
CA ASP A 235 32.26 8.19 -8.32
C ASP A 235 31.85 7.16 -7.27
N VAL A 236 30.64 7.28 -6.71
CA VAL A 236 30.14 6.39 -5.65
C VAL A 236 29.14 5.32 -6.14
N ARG A 237 28.85 5.28 -7.45
CA ARG A 237 27.89 4.29 -8.01
C ARG A 237 28.36 2.83 -7.84
N ALA A 238 29.68 2.61 -7.78
CA ALA A 238 30.26 1.28 -7.58
C ALA A 238 29.91 0.68 -6.20
N GLU A 239 29.56 1.50 -5.21
CA GLU A 239 29.15 1.04 -3.86
C GLU A 239 27.65 0.72 -3.76
N ILE A 240 26.86 0.89 -4.83
CA ILE A 240 25.44 0.52 -4.84
C ILE A 240 25.29 -0.95 -4.43
N GLY A 241 24.40 -1.21 -3.49
CA GLY A 241 24.25 -2.47 -2.79
C GLY A 241 24.58 -2.33 -1.32
N ALA A 242 25.66 -2.94 -0.87
CA ALA A 242 26.07 -2.91 0.54
C ALA A 242 26.47 -1.51 1.02
N GLY A 243 27.14 -0.72 0.19
CA GLY A 243 27.50 0.67 0.49
C GLY A 243 26.27 1.57 0.65
N THR A 244 25.26 1.40 -0.21
CA THR A 244 23.96 2.11 -0.04
C THR A 244 23.32 1.79 1.30
N LEU A 245 23.40 0.53 1.75
CA LEU A 245 22.85 0.14 3.04
C LEU A 245 23.53 0.88 4.20
N ALA A 246 24.84 1.04 4.15
CA ALA A 246 25.62 1.79 5.14
C ALA A 246 25.19 3.26 5.16
N ARG A 247 25.07 3.89 3.96
CA ARG A 247 24.61 5.29 3.82
C ARG A 247 23.20 5.51 4.34
N LEU A 248 22.28 4.60 4.07
CA LEU A 248 20.92 4.67 4.59
C LEU A 248 20.87 4.62 6.13
N ARG A 249 21.80 3.87 6.76
CA ARG A 249 21.89 3.79 8.22
C ARG A 249 22.53 5.04 8.83
N SER A 250 23.49 5.65 8.18
CA SER A 250 24.14 6.90 8.63
C SER A 250 23.33 8.15 8.27
N GLY A 251 22.55 8.11 7.20
CA GLY A 251 21.86 9.26 6.65
C GLY A 251 22.76 10.14 5.76
N ASP A 252 23.87 9.60 5.26
CA ASP A 252 24.85 10.36 4.45
C ASP A 252 24.65 10.12 2.94
N PHE A 253 23.67 10.80 2.35
CA PHE A 253 23.44 10.80 0.90
C PHE A 253 22.72 12.04 0.41
#